data_d6d2226e471eab3bc8ec954223f5ed05
#
_entry.id   d6d2226e471eab3bc8ec954223f5ed05
#
_cell.length_a   1.000
_cell.length_b   1.000
_cell.length_c   1.000
_cell.angle_alpha   90.00
_cell.angle_beta   90.00
_cell.angle_gamma   90.00
#
_symmetry.space_group_name_H-M   'P 1'
#
loop_
_entity.id
_entity.type
_entity.pdbx_description
1 polymer ?
#
loop_
_entity_poly.entity_id
_entity_poly.type
_entity_poly.pdbx_seq_one_letter_code
_entity_poly.pdbx_strand_id
1 'polypeptide(L)'
;TAIEAPVDAPVSVEAGRGPGREIDYGAPGDNDYERLARDTCDVRAMSTADLAEIVRIDRGLTGHDRSAYIGRKLTEAMTESGVRVSLAARLDGAVVGFVMARADLGDFGRTDPTAVLDTIGVDREYEHQGIGHALLSQLFLNLAALRIDRVETVVAPRDLALLGFLYDVGFEPSQRIAFVRALK
;
A
#
# COMPACT_ATOMS: atom_id res chain seq x y z
N THR A 1 -14.98 -48.31 40.28
CA THR A 1 -13.62 -47.97 39.80
C THR A 1 -13.75 -46.80 38.80
N ALA A 2 -13.57 -45.58 39.28
CA ALA A 2 -13.56 -44.37 38.44
C ALA A 2 -12.15 -44.20 37.87
N ILE A 3 -12.07 -44.06 36.56
CA ILE A 3 -10.85 -43.70 35.83
C ILE A 3 -10.83 -42.17 35.73
N GLU A 4 -9.95 -41.56 36.53
CA GLU A 4 -9.63 -40.13 36.43
C GLU A 4 -8.81 -39.88 35.15
N ALA A 5 -9.30 -38.96 34.28
CA ALA A 5 -8.55 -38.48 33.15
C ALA A 5 -7.47 -37.50 33.62
N PRO A 6 -6.28 -37.48 33.01
CA PRO A 6 -5.23 -36.54 33.38
C PRO A 6 -5.62 -35.10 32.97
N VAL A 7 -5.50 -34.19 33.93
CA VAL A 7 -5.66 -32.76 33.74
C VAL A 7 -4.46 -32.27 32.88
N ASP A 8 -4.74 -31.78 31.70
CA ASP A 8 -3.76 -31.12 30.84
C ASP A 8 -3.16 -29.91 31.58
N ALA A 9 -1.88 -29.98 31.81
CA ALA A 9 -1.12 -28.87 32.33
C ALA A 9 -1.07 -27.74 31.27
N PRO A 10 -1.20 -26.45 31.65
CA PRO A 10 -1.09 -25.35 30.70
C PRO A 10 0.31 -25.33 30.13
N VAL A 11 0.40 -25.39 28.80
CA VAL A 11 1.65 -25.17 28.06
C VAL A 11 2.07 -23.71 28.28
N SER A 12 3.08 -23.50 29.10
CA SER A 12 3.72 -22.20 29.26
C SER A 12 4.50 -21.89 28.00
N VAL A 13 3.94 -21.02 27.14
CA VAL A 13 4.70 -20.40 26.05
C VAL A 13 5.61 -19.35 26.71
N GLU A 14 6.82 -19.74 27.03
CA GLU A 14 7.89 -18.81 27.34
C GLU A 14 8.29 -18.05 26.09
N ALA A 15 7.61 -16.94 25.82
CA ALA A 15 8.12 -15.92 24.93
C ALA A 15 9.40 -15.35 25.56
N GLY A 16 10.52 -15.62 24.93
CA GLY A 16 11.85 -15.14 25.36
C GLY A 16 11.88 -13.62 25.49
N ARG A 17 11.58 -13.14 26.69
CA ARG A 17 11.79 -11.73 27.07
C ARG A 17 13.23 -11.57 27.49
N GLY A 18 14.07 -11.06 26.58
CA GLY A 18 15.30 -10.42 27.00
C GLY A 18 14.99 -9.14 27.80
N PRO A 19 15.74 -8.81 28.88
CA PRO A 19 15.46 -7.64 29.69
C PRO A 19 15.66 -6.37 28.87
N GLY A 20 14.61 -5.55 28.72
CA GLY A 20 14.72 -4.17 28.26
C GLY A 20 14.24 -3.85 26.84
N ARG A 21 13.58 -4.77 26.14
CA ARG A 21 12.97 -4.42 24.85
C ARG A 21 11.47 -4.17 25.06
N GLU A 22 11.11 -2.90 25.00
CA GLU A 22 9.70 -2.50 24.93
C GLU A 22 9.08 -3.10 23.66
N ILE A 23 7.97 -3.82 23.82
CA ILE A 23 7.26 -4.39 22.67
C ILE A 23 6.53 -3.22 22.02
N ASP A 24 6.97 -2.81 20.85
CA ASP A 24 6.24 -1.87 20.02
C ASP A 24 4.99 -2.58 19.43
N TYR A 25 3.87 -2.41 20.07
CA TYR A 25 2.59 -2.95 19.63
C TYR A 25 2.05 -2.25 18.37
N GLY A 26 2.69 -1.18 17.89
CA GLY A 26 2.39 -0.50 16.65
C GLY A 26 3.24 -0.97 15.47
N ALA A 27 4.28 -1.77 15.69
CA ALA A 27 5.02 -2.36 14.60
C ALA A 27 4.17 -3.45 13.93
N PRO A 28 3.91 -3.36 12.61
CA PRO A 28 3.25 -4.45 11.90
C PRO A 28 4.07 -5.71 12.11
N GLY A 29 3.40 -6.81 12.42
CA GLY A 29 4.05 -8.11 12.56
C GLY A 29 4.89 -8.36 11.32
N ASP A 30 6.21 -8.39 11.50
CA ASP A 30 7.17 -8.55 10.42
C ASP A 30 7.09 -9.99 9.96
N ASN A 31 6.15 -10.28 9.05
CA ASN A 31 6.17 -11.57 8.39
C ASN A 31 7.28 -11.55 7.34
N ASP A 32 8.01 -12.64 7.22
CA ASP A 32 9.15 -12.75 6.30
C ASP A 32 8.76 -12.45 4.85
N TYR A 33 7.52 -12.73 4.48
CA TYR A 33 6.99 -12.48 3.14
C TYR A 33 6.95 -10.98 2.81
N GLU A 34 6.43 -10.16 3.71
CA GLU A 34 6.35 -8.71 3.53
C GLU A 34 7.74 -8.06 3.49
N ARG A 35 8.66 -8.55 4.30
CA ARG A 35 10.06 -8.11 4.28
C ARG A 35 10.74 -8.46 2.95
N LEU A 36 10.61 -9.70 2.50
CA LEU A 36 11.16 -10.15 1.22
C LEU A 36 10.57 -9.39 0.03
N ALA A 37 9.28 -9.05 0.08
CA ALA A 37 8.65 -8.22 -0.95
C ALA A 37 9.32 -6.83 -1.03
N ARG A 38 9.63 -6.20 0.12
CA ARG A 38 10.31 -4.89 0.15
C ARG A 38 11.75 -4.94 -0.36
N ASP A 39 12.43 -6.08 -0.20
CA ASP A 39 13.81 -6.27 -0.66
C ASP A 39 13.93 -6.50 -2.18
N THR A 40 12.82 -6.63 -2.89
CA THR A 40 12.80 -6.87 -4.35
C THR A 40 13.38 -5.69 -5.13
N CYS A 41 13.14 -4.46 -4.69
CA CYS A 41 13.61 -3.23 -5.33
C CYS A 41 13.74 -2.09 -4.30
N ASP A 42 14.45 -1.04 -4.68
CA ASP A 42 14.59 0.15 -3.83
C ASP A 42 13.31 1.01 -3.92
N VAL A 43 12.49 0.99 -2.88
CA VAL A 43 11.25 1.77 -2.78
C VAL A 43 11.47 2.98 -1.89
N ARG A 44 11.27 4.18 -2.44
CA ARG A 44 11.46 5.47 -1.74
C ARG A 44 10.32 6.43 -1.99
N ALA A 45 10.27 7.46 -1.14
CA ALA A 45 9.37 8.58 -1.36
C ALA A 45 9.58 9.18 -2.76
N MET A 46 8.47 9.38 -3.45
CA MET A 46 8.44 9.99 -4.78
C MET A 46 8.93 11.43 -4.72
N SER A 47 9.59 11.88 -5.77
CA SER A 47 10.08 13.24 -5.93
C SER A 47 9.67 13.85 -7.28
N THR A 48 9.82 15.15 -7.43
CA THR A 48 9.55 15.84 -8.70
C THR A 48 10.46 15.37 -9.84
N ALA A 49 11.65 14.88 -9.51
CA ALA A 49 12.59 14.32 -10.49
C ALA A 49 12.07 13.03 -11.16
N ASP A 50 11.15 12.32 -10.50
CA ASP A 50 10.57 11.06 -11.00
C ASP A 50 9.43 11.26 -11.99
N LEU A 51 8.93 12.50 -12.14
CA LEU A 51 7.73 12.81 -12.92
C LEU A 51 7.80 12.28 -14.36
N ALA A 52 8.92 12.49 -15.05
CA ALA A 52 9.06 12.10 -16.44
C ALA A 52 8.95 10.59 -16.64
N GLU A 53 9.59 9.81 -15.76
CA GLU A 53 9.56 8.35 -15.80
C GLU A 53 8.18 7.80 -15.39
N ILE A 54 7.54 8.39 -14.39
CA ILE A 54 6.19 8.03 -13.97
C ILE A 54 5.18 8.27 -15.10
N VAL A 55 5.27 9.42 -15.78
CA VAL A 55 4.41 9.73 -16.94
C VAL A 55 4.65 8.72 -18.08
N ARG A 56 5.90 8.33 -18.31
CA ARG A 56 6.24 7.30 -19.31
C ARG A 56 5.58 5.97 -18.98
N ILE A 57 5.70 5.51 -17.74
CA ILE A 57 5.09 4.26 -17.25
C ILE A 57 3.57 4.34 -17.39
N ASP A 58 2.96 5.41 -16.86
CA ASP A 58 1.52 5.61 -16.88
C ASP A 58 0.94 5.61 -18.31
N ARG A 59 1.62 6.28 -19.24
CA ARG A 59 1.24 6.29 -20.66
C ARG A 59 1.35 4.89 -21.27
N GLY A 60 2.39 4.13 -20.92
CA GLY A 60 2.57 2.75 -21.36
C GLY A 60 1.44 1.83 -20.90
N LEU A 61 0.93 2.04 -19.69
CA LEU A 61 -0.14 1.24 -19.10
C LEU A 61 -1.53 1.62 -19.61
N THR A 62 -1.81 2.93 -19.66
CA THR A 62 -3.16 3.45 -19.96
C THR A 62 -3.39 3.70 -21.44
N GLY A 63 -2.34 3.86 -22.24
CA GLY A 63 -2.42 4.28 -23.64
C GLY A 63 -2.80 5.74 -23.84
N HIS A 64 -2.89 6.53 -22.76
CA HIS A 64 -3.32 7.92 -22.78
C HIS A 64 -2.27 8.84 -22.16
N ASP A 65 -2.21 10.09 -22.63
CA ASP A 65 -1.40 11.11 -22.00
C ASP A 65 -2.14 11.72 -20.80
N ARG A 66 -1.73 11.33 -19.61
CA ARG A 66 -2.23 11.87 -18.36
C ARG A 66 -1.19 12.73 -17.61
N SER A 67 -0.20 13.25 -18.34
CA SER A 67 0.92 14.02 -17.75
C SER A 67 0.46 15.18 -16.87
N ALA A 68 -0.56 15.94 -17.29
CA ALA A 68 -1.14 17.02 -16.50
C ALA A 68 -1.81 16.51 -15.21
N TYR A 69 -2.47 15.34 -15.25
CA TYR A 69 -3.06 14.71 -14.08
C TYR A 69 -1.98 14.23 -13.10
N ILE A 70 -0.99 13.48 -13.59
CA ILE A 70 0.11 12.96 -12.79
C ILE A 70 0.92 14.11 -12.16
N GLY A 71 1.25 15.15 -12.94
CA GLY A 71 1.97 16.31 -12.44
C GLY A 71 1.22 17.04 -11.33
N ARG A 72 -0.08 17.25 -11.48
CA ARG A 72 -0.91 17.85 -10.45
C ARG A 72 -0.95 16.98 -9.17
N LYS A 73 -1.17 15.68 -9.31
CA LYS A 73 -1.18 14.73 -8.18
C LYS A 73 0.16 14.69 -7.44
N LEU A 74 1.27 14.73 -8.18
CA LEU A 74 2.59 14.81 -7.57
C LEU A 74 2.78 16.13 -6.81
N THR A 75 2.35 17.25 -7.38
CA THR A 75 2.41 18.56 -6.73
C THR A 75 1.55 18.58 -5.46
N GLU A 76 0.31 18.11 -5.52
CA GLU A 76 -0.59 17.95 -4.35
C GLU A 76 0.10 17.12 -3.25
N ALA A 77 0.66 15.96 -3.61
CA ALA A 77 1.36 15.09 -2.66
C ALA A 77 2.59 15.74 -2.02
N MET A 78 3.24 16.67 -2.72
CA MET A 78 4.45 17.36 -2.25
C MET A 78 4.15 18.62 -1.43
N THR A 79 3.03 19.28 -1.67
CA THR A 79 2.73 20.62 -1.09
C THR A 79 1.63 20.58 -0.02
N GLU A 80 0.60 19.76 -0.21
CA GLU A 80 -0.61 19.80 0.61
C GLU A 80 -0.62 18.72 1.69
N SER A 81 0.14 17.65 1.51
CA SER A 81 0.20 16.56 2.46
C SER A 81 1.41 16.72 3.38
N GLY A 82 1.19 16.96 4.67
CA GLY A 82 2.22 16.85 5.69
C GLY A 82 2.81 15.43 5.80
N VAL A 83 2.20 14.49 5.08
CA VAL A 83 2.53 13.06 5.10
C VAL A 83 2.71 12.57 3.67
N ARG A 84 3.97 12.32 3.30
CA ARG A 84 4.32 11.80 1.97
C ARG A 84 4.18 10.27 1.96
N VAL A 85 3.13 9.78 1.35
CA VAL A 85 2.87 8.34 1.23
C VAL A 85 3.01 7.83 -0.22
N SER A 86 3.22 8.73 -1.19
CA SER A 86 3.48 8.34 -2.58
C SER A 86 4.93 7.88 -2.76
N LEU A 87 5.11 6.73 -3.43
CA LEU A 87 6.39 6.03 -3.52
C LEU A 87 6.75 5.72 -4.97
N ALA A 88 8.04 5.66 -5.24
CA ALA A 88 8.61 5.18 -6.49
C ALA A 88 9.55 3.99 -6.23
N ALA A 89 9.42 2.96 -7.04
CA ALA A 89 10.29 1.78 -7.03
C ALA A 89 11.38 1.94 -8.10
N ARG A 90 12.61 1.63 -7.72
CA ARG A 90 13.78 1.73 -8.59
C ARG A 90 14.54 0.42 -8.67
N LEU A 91 14.98 0.11 -9.87
CA LEU A 91 15.99 -0.92 -10.13
C LEU A 91 17.12 -0.26 -10.92
N ASP A 92 18.36 -0.47 -10.50
CA ASP A 92 19.58 0.09 -11.11
C ASP A 92 19.49 1.62 -11.36
N GLY A 93 18.79 2.31 -10.47
CA GLY A 93 18.61 3.76 -10.52
C GLY A 93 17.43 4.26 -11.38
N ALA A 94 16.86 3.42 -12.24
CA ALA A 94 15.69 3.75 -13.06
C ALA A 94 14.38 3.52 -12.31
N VAL A 95 13.39 4.39 -12.47
CA VAL A 95 12.05 4.19 -11.94
C VAL A 95 11.32 3.14 -12.77
N VAL A 96 10.94 2.04 -12.12
CA VAL A 96 10.27 0.89 -12.75
C VAL A 96 8.83 0.71 -12.26
N GLY A 97 8.42 1.46 -11.26
CA GLY A 97 7.05 1.44 -10.75
C GLY A 97 6.78 2.59 -9.79
N PHE A 98 5.53 2.85 -9.54
CA PHE A 98 5.09 3.92 -8.64
C PHE A 98 3.75 3.61 -8.00
N VAL A 99 3.49 4.22 -6.86
CA VAL A 99 2.20 4.25 -6.19
C VAL A 99 1.93 5.67 -5.68
N MET A 100 0.76 6.19 -5.97
CA MET A 100 0.29 7.47 -5.46
C MET A 100 -0.86 7.24 -4.50
N ALA A 101 -0.68 7.70 -3.27
CA ALA A 101 -1.69 7.63 -2.24
C ALA A 101 -1.70 8.94 -1.43
N ARG A 102 -2.83 9.21 -0.83
CA ARG A 102 -3.00 10.35 0.08
C ARG A 102 -3.61 9.86 1.38
N ALA A 103 -3.21 10.48 2.47
CA ALA A 103 -3.84 10.26 3.77
C ALA A 103 -5.04 11.19 3.90
N ASP A 104 -6.21 10.63 4.21
CA ASP A 104 -7.41 11.36 4.56
C ASP A 104 -7.57 11.24 6.09
N LEU A 105 -7.24 12.32 6.79
CA LEU A 105 -7.25 12.35 8.25
C LEU A 105 -8.64 12.58 8.85
N GLY A 106 -9.66 12.51 8.03
CA GLY A 106 -11.06 12.61 8.42
C GLY A 106 -11.70 13.89 7.92
N ASP A 107 -12.51 13.75 6.88
CA ASP A 107 -13.49 14.75 6.45
C ASP A 107 -14.88 14.39 6.93
N PHE A 108 -15.79 15.31 6.79
CA PHE A 108 -17.19 15.28 7.19
C PHE A 108 -17.81 13.87 7.26
N GLY A 109 -18.05 13.39 8.49
CA GLY A 109 -18.70 12.10 8.75
C GLY A 109 -17.77 10.87 8.76
N ARG A 110 -16.46 11.05 8.63
CA ARG A 110 -15.45 10.01 8.86
C ARG A 110 -14.60 10.38 10.07
N THR A 111 -14.60 9.54 11.07
CA THR A 111 -13.77 9.72 12.27
C THR A 111 -12.44 8.98 12.19
N ASP A 112 -12.36 7.97 11.32
CA ASP A 112 -11.20 7.10 11.23
C ASP A 112 -10.29 7.56 10.09
N PRO A 113 -8.98 7.76 10.36
CA PRO A 113 -8.01 8.11 9.33
C PRO A 113 -7.94 6.99 8.28
N THR A 114 -8.04 7.36 7.01
CA THR A 114 -8.06 6.43 5.89
C THR A 114 -7.06 6.91 4.84
N ALA A 115 -6.32 6.01 4.22
CA ALA A 115 -5.58 6.32 3.02
C ALA A 115 -6.41 6.01 1.77
N VAL A 116 -6.23 6.82 0.74
CA VAL A 116 -6.80 6.57 -0.58
C VAL A 116 -5.67 6.30 -1.55
N LEU A 117 -5.68 5.11 -2.13
CA LEU A 117 -4.80 4.73 -3.22
C LEU A 117 -5.37 5.29 -4.52
N ASP A 118 -4.74 6.32 -5.07
CA ASP A 118 -5.20 7.01 -6.27
C ASP A 118 -4.76 6.28 -7.56
N THR A 119 -3.52 5.80 -7.61
CA THR A 119 -2.99 5.06 -8.77
C THR A 119 -1.76 4.24 -8.39
N ILE A 120 -1.59 3.11 -9.05
CA ILE A 120 -0.40 2.27 -8.98
C ILE A 120 -0.04 1.83 -10.40
N GLY A 121 1.23 1.76 -10.69
CA GLY A 121 1.71 1.30 -11.98
C GLY A 121 3.10 0.69 -11.89
N VAL A 122 3.32 -0.36 -12.67
CA VAL A 122 4.64 -0.99 -12.87
C VAL A 122 4.91 -0.99 -14.37
N ASP A 123 6.13 -0.67 -14.77
CA ASP A 123 6.56 -0.72 -16.16
C ASP A 123 6.37 -2.15 -16.70
N ARG A 124 5.81 -2.27 -17.89
CA ARG A 124 5.51 -3.57 -18.52
C ARG A 124 6.69 -4.51 -18.64
N GLU A 125 7.89 -3.94 -18.81
CA GLU A 125 9.13 -4.74 -18.89
C GLU A 125 9.49 -5.38 -17.54
N TYR A 126 8.93 -4.88 -16.44
CA TYR A 126 9.20 -5.32 -15.06
C TYR A 126 7.97 -5.91 -14.38
N GLU A 127 6.90 -6.18 -15.12
CA GLU A 127 5.71 -6.87 -14.58
C GLU A 127 6.06 -8.26 -14.06
N HIS A 128 5.28 -8.74 -13.10
CA HIS A 128 5.44 -10.06 -12.47
C HIS A 128 6.77 -10.31 -11.73
N GLN A 129 7.53 -9.26 -11.45
CA GLN A 129 8.78 -9.33 -10.68
C GLN A 129 8.63 -8.91 -9.22
N GLY A 130 7.41 -8.84 -8.70
CA GLY A 130 7.15 -8.49 -7.30
C GLY A 130 7.18 -6.98 -6.98
N ILE A 131 7.40 -6.10 -7.97
CA ILE A 131 7.53 -4.64 -7.76
C ILE A 131 6.23 -4.04 -7.20
N GLY A 132 5.07 -4.45 -7.69
CA GLY A 132 3.78 -4.02 -7.15
C GLY A 132 3.60 -4.38 -5.69
N HIS A 133 4.02 -5.58 -5.29
CA HIS A 133 4.02 -6.04 -3.90
C HIS A 133 4.99 -5.21 -3.05
N ALA A 134 6.20 -4.95 -3.54
CA ALA A 134 7.17 -4.12 -2.84
C ALA A 134 6.63 -2.71 -2.57
N LEU A 135 6.01 -2.08 -3.57
CA LEU A 135 5.39 -0.76 -3.45
C LEU A 135 4.29 -0.75 -2.38
N LEU A 136 3.34 -1.70 -2.43
CA LEU A 136 2.24 -1.74 -1.47
C LEU A 136 2.70 -2.14 -0.07
N SER A 137 3.62 -3.09 0.06
CA SER A 137 4.19 -3.46 1.35
C SER A 137 4.86 -2.27 2.03
N GLN A 138 5.64 -1.48 1.29
CA GLN A 138 6.26 -0.28 1.83
C GLN A 138 5.22 0.81 2.15
N LEU A 139 4.19 0.96 1.30
CA LEU A 139 3.08 1.89 1.55
C LEU A 139 2.37 1.52 2.85
N PHE A 140 2.01 0.26 3.04
CA PHE A 140 1.31 -0.21 4.25
C PHE A 140 2.15 0.00 5.51
N LEU A 141 3.46 -0.26 5.44
CA LEU A 141 4.38 0.01 6.54
C LEU A 141 4.38 1.51 6.92
N ASN A 142 4.46 2.39 5.92
CA ASN A 142 4.45 3.83 6.15
C ASN A 142 3.11 4.30 6.74
N LEU A 143 1.99 3.76 6.25
CA LEU A 143 0.65 4.09 6.76
C LEU A 143 0.45 3.60 8.20
N ALA A 144 0.91 2.40 8.53
CA ALA A 144 0.85 1.86 9.88
C ALA A 144 1.65 2.74 10.87
N ALA A 145 2.83 3.22 10.47
CA ALA A 145 3.62 4.17 11.27
C ALA A 145 2.88 5.50 11.55
N LEU A 146 1.97 5.88 10.66
CA LEU A 146 1.09 7.04 10.78
C LEU A 146 -0.22 6.75 11.51
N ARG A 147 -0.40 5.52 12.00
CA ARG A 147 -1.64 5.04 12.62
C ARG A 147 -2.85 5.12 11.68
N ILE A 148 -2.61 4.91 10.40
CA ILE A 148 -3.65 4.76 9.38
C ILE A 148 -3.76 3.28 9.10
N ASP A 149 -4.86 2.67 9.50
CA ASP A 149 -5.09 1.23 9.44
C ASP A 149 -6.05 0.80 8.31
N ARG A 150 -6.47 1.78 7.49
CA ARG A 150 -7.38 1.53 6.37
C ARG A 150 -6.87 2.16 5.09
N VAL A 151 -6.88 1.37 4.00
CA VAL A 151 -6.60 1.85 2.64
C VAL A 151 -7.81 1.56 1.77
N GLU A 152 -8.27 2.55 1.03
CA GLU A 152 -9.38 2.41 0.08
C GLU A 152 -8.90 2.73 -1.33
N THR A 153 -9.48 2.05 -2.33
CA THR A 153 -9.27 2.38 -3.74
C THR A 153 -10.54 2.09 -4.54
N VAL A 154 -10.63 2.67 -5.72
CA VAL A 154 -11.73 2.43 -6.66
C VAL A 154 -11.15 1.94 -7.97
N VAL A 155 -11.63 0.79 -8.42
CA VAL A 155 -11.14 0.10 -9.62
C VAL A 155 -12.29 -0.11 -10.58
N ALA A 156 -12.01 0.02 -11.88
CA ALA A 156 -12.99 -0.32 -12.89
C ALA A 156 -13.29 -1.84 -12.86
N PRO A 157 -14.57 -2.27 -12.89
CA PRO A 157 -14.91 -3.69 -12.74
C PRO A 157 -14.41 -4.56 -13.90
N ARG A 158 -13.93 -3.96 -14.99
CA ARG A 158 -13.34 -4.67 -16.14
C ARG A 158 -11.83 -4.84 -16.06
N ASP A 159 -11.18 -4.19 -15.12
CA ASP A 159 -9.74 -4.33 -14.90
C ASP A 159 -9.45 -5.56 -14.03
N LEU A 160 -9.58 -6.73 -14.65
CA LEU A 160 -9.46 -8.01 -13.96
C LEU A 160 -8.04 -8.26 -13.44
N ALA A 161 -7.02 -7.74 -14.12
CA ALA A 161 -5.63 -7.88 -13.71
C ALA A 161 -5.37 -7.11 -12.42
N LEU A 162 -5.81 -5.85 -12.35
CA LEU A 162 -5.68 -5.02 -11.14
C LEU A 162 -6.54 -5.57 -9.99
N LEU A 163 -7.76 -6.04 -10.28
CA LEU A 163 -8.61 -6.68 -9.27
C LEU A 163 -7.94 -7.92 -8.68
N GLY A 164 -7.40 -8.82 -9.51
CA GLY A 164 -6.66 -10.00 -9.03
C GLY A 164 -5.48 -9.62 -8.14
N PHE A 165 -4.68 -8.66 -8.58
CA PHE A 165 -3.55 -8.16 -7.80
C PHE A 165 -3.99 -7.58 -6.45
N LEU A 166 -5.07 -6.79 -6.41
CA LEU A 166 -5.58 -6.21 -5.16
C LEU A 166 -6.07 -7.30 -4.19
N TYR A 167 -6.73 -8.35 -4.68
CA TYR A 167 -7.09 -9.50 -3.84
C TYR A 167 -5.85 -10.21 -3.30
N ASP A 168 -4.83 -10.41 -4.12
CA ASP A 168 -3.59 -11.09 -3.72
C ASP A 168 -2.84 -10.34 -2.60
N VAL A 169 -2.96 -9.01 -2.56
CA VAL A 169 -2.37 -8.17 -1.51
C VAL A 169 -3.33 -7.83 -0.37
N GLY A 170 -4.46 -8.54 -0.27
CA GLY A 170 -5.36 -8.49 0.88
C GLY A 170 -6.45 -7.43 0.84
N PHE A 171 -6.70 -6.79 -0.31
CA PHE A 171 -7.88 -5.94 -0.44
C PHE A 171 -9.16 -6.77 -0.56
N GLU A 172 -10.22 -6.28 0.02
CA GLU A 172 -11.56 -6.87 -0.04
C GLU A 172 -12.58 -5.87 -0.60
N PRO A 173 -13.66 -6.34 -1.24
CA PRO A 173 -14.73 -5.46 -1.69
C PRO A 173 -15.33 -4.64 -0.55
N SER A 174 -15.44 -3.35 -0.74
CA SER A 174 -16.06 -2.45 0.24
C SER A 174 -17.56 -2.72 0.38
N GLN A 175 -18.09 -2.54 1.58
CA GLN A 175 -19.54 -2.50 1.84
C GLN A 175 -20.20 -1.21 1.37
N ARG A 176 -19.44 -0.28 0.78
CA ARG A 176 -19.94 1.01 0.29
C ARG A 176 -20.23 0.92 -1.20
N ILE A 177 -21.33 1.52 -1.60
CA ILE A 177 -21.73 1.61 -3.01
C ILE A 177 -21.52 3.06 -3.48
N ALA A 178 -20.79 3.23 -4.56
CA ALA A 178 -20.63 4.53 -5.20
C ALA A 178 -21.86 4.85 -6.07
N PHE A 179 -22.41 6.06 -5.90
CA PHE A 179 -23.48 6.57 -6.73
C PHE A 179 -22.96 7.69 -7.63
N VAL A 180 -23.29 7.63 -8.92
CA VAL A 180 -22.89 8.63 -9.90
C VAL A 180 -24.13 9.19 -10.60
N ARG A 181 -24.20 10.53 -10.72
CA ARG A 181 -25.18 11.23 -11.53
C ARG A 181 -24.47 12.17 -12.51
N ALA A 182 -24.68 11.98 -13.80
CA ALA A 182 -24.22 12.92 -14.80
C ALA A 182 -25.04 14.22 -14.71
N LEU A 183 -24.33 15.35 -14.67
CA LEU A 183 -24.95 16.67 -14.77
C LEU A 183 -24.79 17.15 -16.21
N LYS A 184 -25.91 17.52 -16.85
CA LYS A 184 -25.92 18.09 -18.21
C LYS A 184 -25.69 19.58 -18.12
#